data_374f15ee9d1a0a3213c04ee2755107fa
#
_entry.id   374f15ee9d1a0a3213c04ee2755107fa
#
_cell.length_a   1.000
_cell.length_b   1.000
_cell.length_c   1.000
_cell.angle_alpha   90.00
_cell.angle_beta   90.00
_cell.angle_gamma   90.00
#
_symmetry.space_group_name_H-M   'P 1'
#
loop_
_entity.id
_entity.type
_entity.pdbx_description
1 polymer ?
#
loop_
_entity_poly.entity_id
_entity_poly.type
_entity_poly.pdbx_seq_one_letter_code
_entity_poly.pdbx_strand_id
1 'polypeptide(L)'
;MNITVDKQPECTATLSAVIPAEKVQSERKSIVSAFGSQAKIPGFRPGKTPISVIEKRFANDIKQELESRLISAACSEAMKQDEELKVLNFKNPETLDHAKDGSFSFVMPMILAPSFELPEYKGIEIKVASTDASDEEVQREIDGVAERYAEYTDIEDRAVKANDIAVIDFTSTLDGQPLEEALGESAGILSGKEDYWIQIKDDAFLPGFTKQLEGASSGDQLKVPCTVGDEFPVEKLHGKELIFDVTIKGIKEQKLPEINDAFVAETLQFGEGKTLNDLKELISEQIAQQKKQQAEESKVNQIVESLLAKIDFALPEEMVAAEAQGSADDMVARGAQAGMSDEDIATQQAEIIAAAQVQARNNLKTNFILQEVARAENIEVNEAEVFQRVNAMAKQQKKSPKALAKEMQRSGRISSLRSSILIGKAIDFLIENAKIEEAEVEAEAAKA
;
A
#
# COMPACT_ATOMS: atom_id res chain seq x y z
N MET A 1 -19.31 32.13 -27.85
CA MET A 1 -18.26 31.11 -27.91
C MET A 1 -18.81 29.91 -28.64
N ASN A 2 -18.05 29.35 -29.55
CA ASN A 2 -18.39 28.06 -30.15
C ASN A 2 -17.46 27.03 -29.48
N ILE A 3 -18.05 26.06 -28.78
CA ILE A 3 -17.30 25.07 -27.98
C ILE A 3 -17.78 23.70 -28.46
N THR A 4 -16.85 22.83 -28.80
CA THR A 4 -17.06 21.44 -29.16
C THR A 4 -16.20 20.55 -28.30
N VAL A 5 -16.81 19.52 -27.77
CA VAL A 5 -16.13 18.44 -27.01
C VAL A 5 -16.23 17.18 -27.81
N ASP A 6 -15.10 16.66 -28.23
CA ASP A 6 -14.99 15.39 -28.92
C ASP A 6 -14.50 14.32 -27.94
N LYS A 7 -15.42 13.43 -27.52
CA LYS A 7 -15.14 12.34 -26.58
C LYS A 7 -14.44 11.20 -27.35
N GLN A 8 -13.30 10.79 -26.85
CA GLN A 8 -12.46 9.74 -27.41
C GLN A 8 -12.47 8.50 -26.50
N PRO A 9 -12.03 7.33 -26.99
CA PRO A 9 -11.82 6.16 -26.16
C PRO A 9 -10.86 6.44 -24.98
N GLU A 10 -10.86 5.56 -23.98
CA GLU A 10 -9.92 5.58 -22.86
C GLU A 10 -10.03 6.82 -21.96
N CYS A 11 -11.25 7.29 -21.71
CA CYS A 11 -11.52 8.43 -20.82
C CYS A 11 -10.78 9.71 -21.23
N THR A 12 -10.58 9.94 -22.52
CA THR A 12 -10.00 11.16 -23.07
C THR A 12 -11.03 11.94 -23.88
N ALA A 13 -10.85 13.25 -23.95
CA ALA A 13 -11.62 14.10 -24.85
C ALA A 13 -10.79 15.31 -25.28
N THR A 14 -11.21 15.91 -26.38
CA THR A 14 -10.58 17.12 -26.91
C THR A 14 -11.57 18.26 -26.86
N LEU A 15 -11.22 19.33 -26.17
CA LEU A 15 -11.95 20.58 -26.13
C LEU A 15 -11.43 21.49 -27.23
N SER A 16 -12.29 21.81 -28.20
CA SER A 16 -12.02 22.81 -29.23
C SER A 16 -12.91 24.01 -28.99
N ALA A 17 -12.32 25.20 -28.85
CA ALA A 17 -13.07 26.42 -28.60
C ALA A 17 -12.66 27.53 -29.58
N VAL A 18 -13.67 28.27 -30.09
CA VAL A 18 -13.50 29.46 -30.88
C VAL A 18 -14.20 30.63 -30.16
N ILE A 19 -13.41 31.62 -29.75
CA ILE A 19 -13.86 32.78 -29.00
C ILE A 19 -13.92 33.99 -29.94
N PRO A 20 -15.09 34.64 -30.10
CA PRO A 20 -15.23 35.74 -31.01
C PRO A 20 -14.44 36.99 -30.59
N ALA A 21 -14.00 37.79 -31.56
CA ALA A 21 -13.16 38.95 -31.35
C ALA A 21 -13.72 39.95 -30.35
N GLU A 22 -15.03 40.11 -30.28
CA GLU A 22 -15.68 41.04 -29.31
C GLU A 22 -15.38 40.63 -27.88
N LYS A 23 -15.44 39.33 -27.56
CA LYS A 23 -15.17 38.81 -26.21
C LYS A 23 -13.68 38.91 -25.88
N VAL A 24 -12.81 38.59 -26.84
CA VAL A 24 -11.35 38.73 -26.70
C VAL A 24 -10.98 40.19 -26.39
N GLN A 25 -11.57 41.15 -27.12
CA GLN A 25 -11.32 42.58 -26.89
C GLN A 25 -11.86 43.08 -25.54
N SER A 26 -13.03 42.59 -25.13
CA SER A 26 -13.61 42.91 -23.83
C SER A 26 -12.71 42.44 -22.66
N GLU A 27 -12.27 41.20 -22.71
CA GLU A 27 -11.37 40.65 -21.70
C GLU A 27 -10.00 41.35 -21.70
N ARG A 28 -9.45 41.60 -22.87
CA ARG A 28 -8.20 42.38 -23.00
C ARG A 28 -8.28 43.75 -22.36
N LYS A 29 -9.36 44.49 -22.59
CA LYS A 29 -9.59 45.81 -21.96
C LYS A 29 -9.64 45.72 -20.44
N SER A 30 -10.32 44.70 -19.92
CA SER A 30 -10.40 44.43 -18.48
C SER A 30 -9.01 44.17 -17.88
N ILE A 31 -8.20 43.31 -18.54
CA ILE A 31 -6.84 42.97 -18.10
C ILE A 31 -5.92 44.21 -18.14
N VAL A 32 -5.93 44.96 -19.25
CA VAL A 32 -5.13 46.19 -19.38
C VAL A 32 -5.49 47.20 -18.30
N SER A 33 -6.78 47.35 -18.00
CA SER A 33 -7.26 48.24 -16.91
C SER A 33 -6.75 47.77 -15.53
N ALA A 34 -6.78 46.45 -15.27
CA ALA A 34 -6.26 45.85 -14.01
C ALA A 34 -4.75 46.11 -13.87
N PHE A 35 -3.96 45.80 -14.90
CA PHE A 35 -2.53 46.14 -14.92
C PHE A 35 -2.26 47.62 -14.73
N GLY A 36 -3.09 48.48 -15.36
CA GLY A 36 -2.98 49.94 -15.20
C GLY A 36 -3.17 50.44 -13.79
N SER A 37 -4.05 49.81 -13.03
CA SER A 37 -4.32 50.17 -11.64
C SER A 37 -3.23 49.72 -10.67
N GLN A 38 -2.57 48.60 -10.96
CA GLN A 38 -1.60 47.97 -10.07
C GLN A 38 -0.13 48.26 -10.42
N ALA A 39 0.16 48.55 -11.68
CA ALA A 39 1.52 48.73 -12.15
C ALA A 39 2.16 50.02 -11.60
N LYS A 40 3.34 49.87 -11.01
CA LYS A 40 4.20 51.00 -10.65
C LYS A 40 5.22 51.21 -11.75
N ILE A 41 4.97 52.20 -12.61
CA ILE A 41 5.85 52.54 -13.71
C ILE A 41 6.61 53.84 -13.38
N PRO A 42 7.96 53.81 -13.42
CA PRO A 42 8.75 55.05 -13.21
C PRO A 42 8.33 56.18 -14.15
N GLY A 43 8.10 57.35 -13.60
CA GLY A 43 7.64 58.52 -14.34
C GLY A 43 6.12 58.71 -14.40
N PHE A 44 5.32 57.77 -13.87
CA PHE A 44 3.86 57.89 -13.84
C PHE A 44 3.32 57.66 -12.42
N ARG A 45 2.28 58.43 -12.08
CA ARG A 45 1.55 58.19 -10.82
C ARG A 45 0.75 56.89 -10.94
N PRO A 46 0.71 56.02 -9.93
CA PRO A 46 -0.08 54.80 -9.94
C PRO A 46 -1.52 55.04 -10.38
N GLY A 47 -2.02 54.27 -11.36
CA GLY A 47 -3.36 54.39 -11.92
C GLY A 47 -3.54 55.51 -12.96
N LYS A 48 -2.50 56.27 -13.32
CA LYS A 48 -2.54 57.32 -14.33
C LYS A 48 -1.61 57.10 -15.53
N THR A 49 -1.10 55.89 -15.67
CA THR A 49 -0.25 55.53 -16.83
C THR A 49 -1.11 55.39 -18.10
N PRO A 50 -0.69 55.97 -19.23
CA PRO A 50 -1.39 55.79 -20.50
C PRO A 50 -1.45 54.31 -20.90
N ILE A 51 -2.59 53.85 -21.40
CA ILE A 51 -2.86 52.47 -21.82
C ILE A 51 -1.79 51.96 -22.78
N SER A 52 -1.38 52.77 -23.76
CA SER A 52 -0.35 52.40 -24.73
C SER A 52 1.03 52.06 -24.12
N VAL A 53 1.35 52.70 -22.99
CA VAL A 53 2.61 52.40 -22.25
C VAL A 53 2.49 51.08 -21.50
N ILE A 54 1.31 50.82 -20.93
CA ILE A 54 1.01 49.56 -20.23
C ILE A 54 1.07 48.39 -21.21
N GLU A 55 0.37 48.51 -22.33
CA GLU A 55 0.33 47.47 -23.38
C GLU A 55 1.72 47.15 -23.95
N LYS A 56 2.58 48.17 -24.15
CA LYS A 56 3.95 47.92 -24.62
C LYS A 56 4.82 47.28 -23.56
N ARG A 57 4.71 47.70 -22.32
CA ARG A 57 5.60 47.26 -21.25
C ARG A 57 5.24 45.85 -20.75
N PHE A 58 3.96 45.53 -20.72
CA PHE A 58 3.41 44.27 -20.21
C PHE A 58 2.79 43.43 -21.33
N ALA A 59 3.26 43.56 -22.55
CA ALA A 59 2.67 42.90 -23.71
C ALA A 59 2.57 41.39 -23.55
N ASN A 60 3.64 40.73 -23.05
CA ASN A 60 3.68 39.30 -22.82
C ASN A 60 2.79 38.89 -21.65
N ASP A 61 2.85 39.61 -20.53
CA ASP A 61 2.04 39.31 -19.35
C ASP A 61 0.54 39.44 -19.63
N ILE A 62 0.16 40.51 -20.39
CA ILE A 62 -1.22 40.72 -20.83
C ILE A 62 -1.68 39.62 -21.78
N LYS A 63 -0.79 39.15 -22.67
CA LYS A 63 -1.11 38.06 -23.59
C LYS A 63 -1.34 36.73 -22.81
N GLN A 64 -0.45 36.37 -21.92
CA GLN A 64 -0.56 35.16 -21.09
C GLN A 64 -1.80 35.18 -20.21
N GLU A 65 -2.07 36.30 -19.54
CA GLU A 65 -3.26 36.46 -18.69
C GLU A 65 -4.56 36.39 -19.53
N LEU A 66 -4.55 36.96 -20.74
CA LEU A 66 -5.69 36.91 -21.67
C LEU A 66 -5.97 35.47 -22.10
N GLU A 67 -4.93 34.75 -22.56
CA GLU A 67 -5.05 33.36 -22.96
C GLU A 67 -5.58 32.51 -21.80
N SER A 68 -4.99 32.66 -20.61
CA SER A 68 -5.42 31.94 -19.41
C SER A 68 -6.89 32.19 -19.05
N ARG A 69 -7.35 33.43 -19.07
CA ARG A 69 -8.75 33.76 -18.78
C ARG A 69 -9.72 33.25 -19.84
N LEU A 70 -9.36 33.37 -21.12
CA LEU A 70 -10.19 32.87 -22.21
C LEU A 70 -10.33 31.35 -22.18
N ILE A 71 -9.24 30.63 -21.93
CA ILE A 71 -9.24 29.19 -21.76
C ILE A 71 -10.09 28.78 -20.54
N SER A 72 -9.87 29.41 -19.39
CA SER A 72 -10.64 29.14 -18.18
C SER A 72 -12.14 29.37 -18.35
N ALA A 73 -12.51 30.46 -19.06
CA ALA A 73 -13.90 30.76 -19.37
C ALA A 73 -14.52 29.71 -20.31
N ALA A 74 -13.76 29.24 -21.31
CA ALA A 74 -14.23 28.21 -22.24
C ALA A 74 -14.39 26.85 -21.55
N CYS A 75 -13.43 26.48 -20.69
CA CYS A 75 -13.54 25.24 -19.89
C CYS A 75 -14.77 25.28 -18.96
N SER A 76 -14.99 26.39 -18.28
CA SER A 76 -16.16 26.56 -17.40
C SER A 76 -17.48 26.49 -18.19
N GLU A 77 -17.51 27.04 -19.40
CA GLU A 77 -18.69 26.96 -20.25
C GLU A 77 -18.93 25.56 -20.81
N ALA A 78 -17.87 24.84 -21.20
CA ALA A 78 -17.95 23.44 -21.63
C ALA A 78 -18.59 22.53 -20.55
N MET A 79 -18.14 22.72 -19.30
CA MET A 79 -18.69 21.95 -18.16
C MET A 79 -20.15 22.31 -17.82
N LYS A 80 -20.62 23.53 -18.22
CA LYS A 80 -22.03 23.91 -18.04
C LYS A 80 -22.93 23.39 -19.14
N GLN A 81 -22.39 23.24 -20.36
CA GLN A 81 -23.15 22.75 -21.52
C GLN A 81 -23.40 21.26 -21.48
N ASP A 82 -22.50 20.50 -20.86
CA ASP A 82 -22.62 19.07 -20.68
C ASP A 82 -22.39 18.75 -19.18
N GLU A 83 -23.48 18.63 -18.43
CA GLU A 83 -23.44 18.29 -17.00
C GLU A 83 -22.93 16.87 -16.72
N GLU A 84 -22.94 16.00 -17.73
CA GLU A 84 -22.38 14.64 -17.65
C GLU A 84 -20.85 14.63 -17.86
N LEU A 85 -20.28 15.76 -18.30
CA LEU A 85 -18.85 15.87 -18.56
C LEU A 85 -18.06 15.98 -17.27
N LYS A 86 -17.68 14.82 -16.70
CA LYS A 86 -16.87 14.74 -15.49
C LYS A 86 -15.38 14.88 -15.83
N VAL A 87 -14.88 16.11 -15.92
CA VAL A 87 -13.47 16.38 -16.23
C VAL A 87 -12.62 16.20 -14.96
N LEU A 88 -11.63 15.32 -15.03
CA LEU A 88 -10.64 15.09 -13.98
C LEU A 88 -9.46 16.03 -14.09
N ASN A 89 -8.97 16.24 -15.31
CA ASN A 89 -7.82 17.11 -15.56
C ASN A 89 -7.88 17.72 -16.96
N PHE A 90 -7.39 18.96 -17.08
CA PHE A 90 -7.15 19.63 -18.34
C PHE A 90 -5.65 19.60 -18.63
N LYS A 91 -5.28 19.18 -19.85
CA LYS A 91 -3.87 19.21 -20.28
C LYS A 91 -3.50 20.59 -20.80
N ASN A 92 -2.23 20.78 -21.11
CA ASN A 92 -1.80 22.01 -21.79
C ASN A 92 -2.43 22.08 -23.19
N PRO A 93 -2.83 23.26 -23.61
CA PRO A 93 -3.33 23.44 -24.98
C PRO A 93 -2.29 23.01 -26.01
N GLU A 94 -2.71 22.21 -26.99
CA GLU A 94 -1.84 21.80 -28.11
C GLU A 94 -1.73 22.90 -29.19
N THR A 95 -2.80 23.64 -29.35
CA THR A 95 -2.88 24.69 -30.35
C THR A 95 -3.46 25.95 -29.73
N LEU A 96 -2.82 27.09 -29.96
CA LEU A 96 -3.27 28.42 -29.58
C LEU A 96 -3.15 29.30 -30.82
N ASP A 97 -4.26 29.73 -31.37
CA ASP A 97 -4.27 30.59 -32.58
C ASP A 97 -5.01 31.91 -32.34
N HIS A 98 -4.33 33.00 -32.68
CA HIS A 98 -4.87 34.34 -32.70
C HIS A 98 -5.12 34.74 -34.16
N ALA A 99 -6.34 34.59 -34.60
CA ALA A 99 -6.71 34.87 -35.98
C ALA A 99 -6.64 36.37 -36.31
N LYS A 100 -6.47 36.70 -37.60
CA LYS A 100 -6.36 38.10 -38.08
C LYS A 100 -7.61 38.94 -37.85
N ASP A 101 -8.76 38.28 -37.68
CA ASP A 101 -10.02 38.95 -37.37
C ASP A 101 -10.16 39.30 -35.87
N GLY A 102 -9.17 38.95 -35.06
CA GLY A 102 -9.14 39.19 -33.62
C GLY A 102 -9.82 38.09 -32.78
N SER A 103 -10.29 37.02 -33.39
CA SER A 103 -10.79 35.86 -32.68
C SER A 103 -9.63 35.01 -32.10
N PHE A 104 -9.92 34.23 -31.04
CA PHE A 104 -8.98 33.32 -30.42
C PHE A 104 -9.53 31.91 -30.45
N SER A 105 -8.74 30.98 -30.91
CA SER A 105 -9.09 29.56 -30.89
C SER A 105 -8.01 28.71 -30.23
N PHE A 106 -8.42 27.62 -29.60
CA PHE A 106 -7.51 26.69 -29.02
C PHE A 106 -8.10 25.26 -29.06
N VAL A 107 -7.18 24.32 -29.01
CA VAL A 107 -7.48 22.87 -28.85
C VAL A 107 -6.75 22.38 -27.63
N MET A 108 -7.48 21.74 -26.72
CA MET A 108 -6.95 21.30 -25.44
C MET A 108 -7.46 19.91 -25.12
N PRO A 109 -6.55 18.93 -24.96
CA PRO A 109 -6.91 17.60 -24.47
C PRO A 109 -7.34 17.66 -23.00
N MET A 110 -8.25 16.78 -22.62
CA MET A 110 -8.70 16.62 -21.24
C MET A 110 -8.92 15.17 -20.89
N ILE A 111 -8.78 14.88 -19.62
CA ILE A 111 -9.02 13.57 -19.05
C ILE A 111 -10.39 13.56 -18.38
N LEU A 112 -11.21 12.59 -18.75
CA LEU A 112 -12.55 12.42 -18.21
C LEU A 112 -12.57 11.31 -17.16
N ALA A 113 -13.50 11.41 -16.22
CA ALA A 113 -13.82 10.28 -15.36
C ALA A 113 -14.44 9.14 -16.19
N PRO A 114 -14.17 7.88 -15.84
CA PRO A 114 -14.81 6.74 -16.47
C PRO A 114 -16.34 6.80 -16.29
N SER A 115 -17.07 6.40 -17.29
CA SER A 115 -18.52 6.26 -17.24
C SER A 115 -18.88 4.78 -17.17
N PHE A 116 -19.58 4.38 -16.13
CA PHE A 116 -20.06 3.01 -15.92
C PHE A 116 -21.36 3.04 -15.11
N GLU A 117 -22.12 1.97 -15.19
CA GLU A 117 -23.30 1.77 -14.35
C GLU A 117 -22.92 1.03 -13.08
N LEU A 118 -23.40 1.50 -11.93
CA LEU A 118 -23.17 0.81 -10.66
C LEU A 118 -23.91 -0.54 -10.66
N PRO A 119 -23.26 -1.64 -10.28
CA PRO A 119 -23.93 -2.92 -10.07
C PRO A 119 -24.77 -2.88 -8.80
N GLU A 120 -25.43 -3.98 -8.49
CA GLU A 120 -26.00 -4.18 -7.18
C GLU A 120 -24.88 -4.29 -6.12
N TYR A 121 -24.77 -3.24 -5.29
CA TYR A 121 -23.71 -3.08 -4.28
C TYR A 121 -24.23 -3.24 -2.85
N LYS A 122 -25.56 -3.37 -2.64
CA LYS A 122 -26.17 -3.66 -1.33
C LYS A 122 -26.36 -5.17 -1.17
N GLY A 123 -26.18 -5.66 0.06
CA GLY A 123 -26.37 -7.07 0.37
C GLY A 123 -25.26 -7.99 -0.15
N ILE A 124 -24.05 -7.47 -0.32
CA ILE A 124 -22.87 -8.29 -0.64
C ILE A 124 -22.66 -9.28 0.50
N GLU A 125 -22.51 -10.55 0.16
CA GLU A 125 -22.23 -11.62 1.12
C GLU A 125 -20.73 -11.62 1.45
N ILE A 126 -20.40 -11.48 2.73
CA ILE A 126 -19.03 -11.49 3.24
C ILE A 126 -18.91 -12.50 4.37
N LYS A 127 -17.80 -13.22 4.38
CA LYS A 127 -17.47 -14.22 5.39
C LYS A 127 -16.41 -13.66 6.32
N VAL A 128 -16.68 -13.67 7.60
CA VAL A 128 -15.79 -13.12 8.62
C VAL A 128 -15.48 -14.19 9.64
N ALA A 129 -14.18 -14.34 9.94
CA ALA A 129 -13.72 -15.21 11.00
C ALA A 129 -14.16 -14.69 12.38
N SER A 130 -14.35 -15.59 13.35
CA SER A 130 -14.57 -15.20 14.75
C SER A 130 -13.44 -14.30 15.24
N THR A 131 -13.82 -13.23 15.94
CA THR A 131 -12.89 -12.27 16.53
C THR A 131 -12.50 -12.60 17.97
N ASP A 132 -13.11 -13.63 18.56
CA ASP A 132 -12.80 -14.04 19.91
C ASP A 132 -11.49 -14.82 19.96
N ALA A 133 -10.70 -14.59 20.99
CA ALA A 133 -9.51 -15.39 21.26
C ALA A 133 -9.90 -16.75 21.86
N SER A 134 -9.44 -17.82 21.26
CA SER A 134 -9.63 -19.16 21.85
C SER A 134 -8.62 -19.43 22.96
N ASP A 135 -8.99 -20.30 23.90
CA ASP A 135 -8.07 -20.73 24.97
C ASP A 135 -6.79 -21.37 24.42
N GLU A 136 -6.89 -22.04 23.27
CA GLU A 136 -5.75 -22.66 22.59
C GLU A 136 -4.78 -21.63 22.03
N GLU A 137 -5.29 -20.54 21.48
CA GLU A 137 -4.44 -19.44 20.97
C GLU A 137 -3.74 -18.71 22.11
N VAL A 138 -4.47 -18.44 23.19
CA VAL A 138 -3.88 -17.84 24.41
C VAL A 138 -2.80 -18.75 24.99
N GLN A 139 -3.04 -20.07 25.05
CA GLN A 139 -2.05 -21.01 25.55
C GLN A 139 -0.81 -21.09 24.64
N ARG A 140 -0.99 -21.07 23.33
CA ARG A 140 0.12 -21.06 22.35
C ARG A 140 1.02 -19.84 22.52
N GLU A 141 0.43 -18.67 22.75
CA GLU A 141 1.23 -17.44 23.03
C GLU A 141 1.98 -17.54 24.36
N ILE A 142 1.36 -18.14 25.39
CA ILE A 142 2.03 -18.37 26.68
C ILE A 142 3.19 -19.35 26.52
N ASP A 143 2.99 -20.42 25.76
CA ASP A 143 4.05 -21.40 25.46
C ASP A 143 5.18 -20.72 24.68
N GLY A 144 4.88 -19.83 23.74
CA GLY A 144 5.88 -19.00 23.05
C GLY A 144 6.62 -18.04 23.98
N VAL A 145 5.97 -17.53 25.04
CA VAL A 145 6.65 -16.77 26.09
C VAL A 145 7.60 -17.67 26.85
N ALA A 146 7.16 -18.88 27.24
CA ALA A 146 8.02 -19.85 27.93
C ALA A 146 9.26 -20.23 27.10
N GLU A 147 9.10 -20.44 25.80
CA GLU A 147 10.20 -20.74 24.88
C GLU A 147 11.24 -19.61 24.80
N ARG A 148 10.83 -18.35 24.83
CA ARG A 148 11.74 -17.18 24.81
C ARG A 148 12.58 -17.04 26.07
N TYR A 149 12.11 -17.56 27.18
CA TYR A 149 12.81 -17.56 28.47
C TYR A 149 13.38 -18.93 28.85
N ALA A 150 13.49 -19.85 27.88
CA ALA A 150 14.04 -21.15 28.08
C ALA A 150 15.51 -21.10 28.51
N GLU A 151 15.90 -21.89 29.50
CA GLU A 151 17.29 -22.11 29.89
C GLU A 151 17.86 -23.29 29.11
N TYR A 152 19.11 -23.17 28.67
CA TYR A 152 19.80 -24.21 27.92
C TYR A 152 20.91 -24.80 28.79
N THR A 153 20.82 -26.08 29.08
CA THR A 153 21.82 -26.79 29.89
C THR A 153 22.58 -27.76 28.99
N ASP A 154 23.91 -27.69 29.00
CA ASP A 154 24.75 -28.63 28.24
C ASP A 154 24.62 -30.04 28.78
N ILE A 155 24.51 -31.02 27.86
CA ILE A 155 24.39 -32.45 28.17
C ILE A 155 25.54 -33.18 27.52
N GLU A 156 26.34 -33.89 28.37
CA GLU A 156 27.49 -34.65 27.93
C GLU A 156 27.24 -36.16 28.01
N ASP A 157 26.29 -36.59 28.85
CA ASP A 157 26.17 -37.99 29.25
C ASP A 157 25.08 -38.79 28.52
N ARG A 158 24.36 -38.21 27.55
CA ARG A 158 23.31 -38.93 26.82
C ARG A 158 23.23 -38.49 25.35
N ALA A 159 22.60 -39.35 24.54
CA ALA A 159 22.27 -39.10 23.17
C ALA A 159 21.15 -38.04 23.02
N VAL A 160 21.09 -37.44 21.84
CA VAL A 160 20.06 -36.45 21.39
C VAL A 160 18.67 -37.05 21.50
N LYS A 161 17.74 -36.31 22.06
CA LYS A 161 16.32 -36.67 22.17
C LYS A 161 15.44 -35.60 21.48
N ALA A 162 14.19 -35.97 21.24
CA ALA A 162 13.18 -34.99 20.79
C ALA A 162 13.11 -33.76 21.73
N ASN A 163 12.97 -32.60 21.20
CA ASN A 163 12.98 -31.28 21.85
C ASN A 163 14.32 -30.82 22.43
N ASP A 164 15.41 -31.58 22.34
CA ASP A 164 16.75 -31.06 22.62
C ASP A 164 17.17 -30.06 21.51
N ILE A 165 18.20 -29.29 21.82
CA ILE A 165 18.91 -28.51 20.82
C ILE A 165 20.24 -29.18 20.54
N ALA A 166 20.46 -29.56 19.29
CA ALA A 166 21.77 -30.01 18.82
C ALA A 166 22.55 -28.84 18.28
N VAL A 167 23.79 -28.69 18.71
CA VAL A 167 24.77 -27.77 18.11
C VAL A 167 25.53 -28.56 17.07
N ILE A 168 25.37 -28.24 15.81
CA ILE A 168 25.89 -29.00 14.68
C ILE A 168 26.75 -28.17 13.75
N ASP A 169 27.75 -28.80 13.17
CA ASP A 169 28.35 -28.32 11.91
C ASP A 169 27.81 -29.18 10.79
N PHE A 170 27.45 -28.59 9.71
CA PHE A 170 27.02 -29.34 8.55
C PHE A 170 27.46 -28.72 7.23
N THR A 171 27.63 -29.58 6.24
CA THR A 171 27.80 -29.20 4.83
C THR A 171 26.88 -30.06 3.99
N SER A 172 26.46 -29.58 2.85
CA SER A 172 25.54 -30.32 1.98
C SER A 172 26.16 -30.60 0.61
N THR A 173 25.76 -31.72 0.04
CA THR A 173 26.15 -32.13 -1.30
C THR A 173 24.93 -32.55 -2.11
N LEU A 174 24.98 -32.22 -3.42
CA LEU A 174 24.03 -32.69 -4.43
C LEU A 174 24.79 -33.56 -5.43
N ASP A 175 24.34 -34.78 -5.64
CA ASP A 175 24.99 -35.75 -6.57
C ASP A 175 26.50 -35.92 -6.32
N GLY A 176 26.95 -35.73 -5.06
CA GLY A 176 28.34 -35.88 -4.63
C GLY A 176 29.24 -34.65 -4.87
N GLN A 177 28.67 -33.53 -5.29
CA GLN A 177 29.34 -32.22 -5.40
C GLN A 177 28.87 -31.28 -4.32
N PRO A 178 29.70 -30.36 -3.79
CA PRO A 178 29.24 -29.30 -2.88
C PRO A 178 28.07 -28.53 -3.49
N LEU A 179 27.06 -28.23 -2.67
CA LEU A 179 25.80 -27.66 -3.16
C LEU A 179 26.00 -26.35 -3.94
N GLU A 180 26.87 -25.48 -3.49
CA GLU A 180 27.17 -24.21 -4.17
C GLU A 180 27.83 -24.41 -5.55
N GLU A 181 28.71 -25.41 -5.68
CA GLU A 181 29.32 -25.76 -6.96
C GLU A 181 28.30 -26.36 -7.93
N ALA A 182 27.39 -27.19 -7.41
CA ALA A 182 26.35 -27.84 -8.19
C ALA A 182 25.26 -26.87 -8.70
N LEU A 183 24.95 -25.83 -7.94
CA LEU A 183 23.96 -24.81 -8.30
C LEU A 183 24.57 -23.65 -9.09
N GLY A 184 25.86 -23.35 -8.90
CA GLY A 184 26.52 -22.17 -9.43
C GLY A 184 26.16 -20.87 -8.72
N GLU A 185 25.43 -20.96 -7.61
CA GLU A 185 24.96 -19.86 -6.75
C GLU A 185 24.85 -20.34 -5.29
N SER A 186 24.79 -19.41 -4.35
CA SER A 186 24.63 -19.76 -2.93
C SER A 186 23.21 -20.25 -2.66
N ALA A 187 23.10 -21.41 -1.98
CA ALA A 187 21.82 -21.92 -1.49
C ALA A 187 21.53 -21.49 -0.04
N GLY A 188 22.15 -20.41 0.40
CA GLY A 188 21.98 -19.86 1.74
C GLY A 188 22.36 -20.87 2.82
N ILE A 189 21.49 -21.03 3.81
CA ILE A 189 21.74 -21.93 4.96
C ILE A 189 21.91 -23.39 4.54
N LEU A 190 21.37 -23.82 3.41
CA LEU A 190 21.49 -25.20 2.95
C LEU A 190 22.90 -25.57 2.51
N SER A 191 23.74 -24.61 2.12
CA SER A 191 25.11 -24.86 1.71
C SER A 191 26.01 -25.40 2.82
N GLY A 192 25.72 -25.01 4.07
CA GLY A 192 26.42 -25.45 5.26
C GLY A 192 26.57 -24.33 6.28
N LYS A 193 26.74 -24.69 7.53
CA LYS A 193 27.00 -23.77 8.64
C LYS A 193 27.73 -24.45 9.78
N GLU A 194 28.61 -23.71 10.44
CA GLU A 194 29.26 -24.11 11.67
C GLU A 194 28.51 -23.58 12.89
N ASP A 195 28.56 -24.30 14.01
CA ASP A 195 27.92 -23.97 15.29
C ASP A 195 26.42 -23.66 15.18
N TYR A 196 25.74 -24.36 14.27
CA TYR A 196 24.31 -24.15 14.05
C TYR A 196 23.47 -24.86 15.15
N TRP A 197 22.61 -24.07 15.78
CA TRP A 197 21.68 -24.57 16.80
C TRP A 197 20.39 -25.01 16.12
N ILE A 198 20.08 -26.28 16.24
CA ILE A 198 18.87 -26.87 15.67
C ILE A 198 18.05 -27.56 16.76
N GLN A 199 16.78 -27.19 16.86
CA GLN A 199 15.87 -27.91 17.75
C GLN A 199 15.43 -29.22 17.09
N ILE A 200 15.41 -30.29 17.85
CA ILE A 200 15.01 -31.60 17.37
C ILE A 200 13.47 -31.68 17.41
N LYS A 201 12.84 -31.08 16.41
CA LYS A 201 11.40 -31.14 16.11
C LYS A 201 11.23 -31.51 14.64
N ASP A 202 10.13 -32.16 14.28
CA ASP A 202 9.93 -32.73 12.92
C ASP A 202 10.08 -31.69 11.79
N ASP A 203 9.73 -30.45 12.00
CA ASP A 203 9.71 -29.40 10.94
C ASP A 203 10.76 -28.29 11.16
N ALA A 204 11.79 -28.51 11.99
CA ALA A 204 12.74 -27.46 12.35
C ALA A 204 13.75 -27.09 11.25
N PHE A 205 13.91 -27.89 10.18
CA PHE A 205 14.82 -27.64 9.06
C PHE A 205 14.22 -28.18 7.76
N LEU A 206 14.68 -29.33 7.29
CA LEU A 206 14.04 -30.05 6.20
C LEU A 206 13.25 -31.23 6.76
N PRO A 207 12.14 -31.65 6.12
CA PRO A 207 11.36 -32.79 6.59
C PRO A 207 12.22 -34.03 6.79
N GLY A 208 12.17 -34.59 8.02
CA GLY A 208 12.93 -35.79 8.38
C GLY A 208 14.43 -35.59 8.68
N PHE A 209 14.97 -34.35 8.59
CA PHE A 209 16.36 -34.06 8.91
C PHE A 209 16.65 -34.28 10.41
N THR A 210 15.92 -33.62 11.28
CA THR A 210 16.10 -33.66 12.74
C THR A 210 15.85 -35.02 13.32
N LYS A 211 14.91 -35.76 12.76
CA LYS A 211 14.59 -37.12 13.19
C LYS A 211 15.76 -38.13 13.03
N GLN A 212 16.60 -37.91 12.02
CA GLN A 212 17.79 -38.74 11.79
C GLN A 212 18.93 -38.38 12.75
N LEU A 213 18.86 -37.23 13.45
CA LEU A 213 19.81 -36.87 14.50
C LEU A 213 19.46 -37.45 15.87
N GLU A 214 18.23 -37.94 16.06
CA GLU A 214 17.84 -38.58 17.32
C GLU A 214 18.68 -39.82 17.59
N GLY A 215 19.14 -39.93 18.82
CA GLY A 215 19.97 -41.09 19.26
C GLY A 215 21.47 -40.92 18.98
N ALA A 216 21.90 -39.85 18.31
CA ALA A 216 23.31 -39.56 18.11
C ALA A 216 23.91 -38.87 19.35
N SER A 217 25.20 -38.97 19.52
CA SER A 217 25.96 -38.42 20.66
C SER A 217 26.87 -37.27 20.21
N SER A 218 27.28 -36.43 21.14
CA SER A 218 28.29 -35.42 20.88
C SER A 218 29.58 -36.04 20.32
N GLY A 219 30.07 -35.48 19.20
CA GLY A 219 31.22 -35.99 18.44
C GLY A 219 30.88 -36.93 17.30
N ASP A 220 29.63 -37.37 17.18
CA ASP A 220 29.21 -38.24 16.08
C ASP A 220 29.14 -37.47 14.73
N GLN A 221 29.51 -38.21 13.68
CA GLN A 221 29.41 -37.75 12.29
C GLN A 221 28.37 -38.59 11.56
N LEU A 222 27.37 -37.92 11.00
CA LEU A 222 26.24 -38.56 10.36
C LEU A 222 26.08 -38.06 8.94
N LYS A 223 25.62 -38.95 8.06
CA LYS A 223 25.13 -38.57 6.73
C LYS A 223 23.61 -38.60 6.74
N VAL A 224 23.04 -37.45 6.53
CA VAL A 224 21.57 -37.24 6.62
C VAL A 224 21.04 -36.94 5.21
N PRO A 225 20.47 -37.93 4.53
CA PRO A 225 19.78 -37.67 3.25
C PRO A 225 18.42 -37.01 3.52
N CYS A 226 18.14 -35.92 2.78
CA CYS A 226 16.87 -35.24 2.85
C CYS A 226 16.39 -34.81 1.46
N THR A 227 15.11 -34.98 1.19
CA THR A 227 14.49 -34.50 -0.05
C THR A 227 13.94 -33.11 0.17
N VAL A 228 14.27 -32.19 -0.74
CA VAL A 228 13.74 -30.81 -0.68
C VAL A 228 12.33 -30.81 -1.22
N GLY A 229 11.38 -30.28 -0.45
CA GLY A 229 9.98 -30.13 -0.86
C GLY A 229 9.78 -29.04 -1.90
N ASP A 230 8.63 -29.05 -2.57
CA ASP A 230 8.24 -28.09 -3.60
C ASP A 230 7.94 -26.68 -3.01
N GLU A 231 7.82 -26.57 -1.68
CA GLU A 231 7.58 -25.32 -0.96
C GLU A 231 8.88 -24.52 -0.69
N PHE A 232 10.04 -25.11 -1.02
CA PHE A 232 11.33 -24.46 -0.74
C PHE A 232 11.60 -23.32 -1.74
N PRO A 233 12.14 -22.16 -1.32
CA PRO A 233 12.32 -20.97 -2.17
C PRO A 233 13.19 -21.18 -3.42
N VAL A 234 14.08 -22.19 -3.42
CA VAL A 234 14.98 -22.48 -4.56
C VAL A 234 14.40 -23.58 -5.43
N GLU A 235 13.67 -23.18 -6.49
CA GLU A 235 13.01 -24.11 -7.44
C GLU A 235 13.93 -25.20 -8.02
N LYS A 236 15.22 -24.89 -8.23
CA LYS A 236 16.21 -25.83 -8.77
C LYS A 236 16.46 -27.03 -7.86
N LEU A 237 16.06 -26.94 -6.59
CA LEU A 237 16.21 -27.99 -5.59
C LEU A 237 14.96 -28.83 -5.37
N HIS A 238 13.83 -28.43 -5.91
CA HIS A 238 12.56 -29.15 -5.72
C HIS A 238 12.68 -30.63 -6.14
N GLY A 239 12.27 -31.51 -5.25
CA GLY A 239 12.30 -32.95 -5.44
C GLY A 239 13.71 -33.58 -5.47
N LYS A 240 14.78 -32.81 -5.25
CA LYS A 240 16.14 -33.33 -5.22
C LYS A 240 16.51 -33.82 -3.84
N GLU A 241 17.30 -34.89 -3.79
CA GLU A 241 17.86 -35.46 -2.56
C GLU A 241 19.21 -34.79 -2.27
N LEU A 242 19.28 -34.07 -1.14
CA LEU A 242 20.53 -33.52 -0.60
C LEU A 242 21.09 -34.44 0.45
N ILE A 243 22.41 -34.62 0.48
CA ILE A 243 23.09 -35.37 1.54
C ILE A 243 23.84 -34.35 2.41
N PHE A 244 23.47 -34.31 3.66
CA PHE A 244 24.11 -33.44 4.67
C PHE A 244 25.15 -34.29 5.45
N ASP A 245 26.38 -33.84 5.44
CA ASP A 245 27.43 -34.35 6.32
C ASP A 245 27.37 -33.53 7.62
N VAL A 246 26.85 -34.12 8.68
CA VAL A 246 26.55 -33.44 9.95
C VAL A 246 27.49 -33.93 11.04
N THR A 247 28.10 -33.02 11.77
CA THR A 247 28.91 -33.33 12.99
C THR A 247 28.22 -32.69 14.18
N ILE A 248 27.89 -33.50 15.19
CA ILE A 248 27.27 -33.03 16.44
C ILE A 248 28.36 -32.53 17.38
N LYS A 249 28.42 -31.23 17.63
CA LYS A 249 29.36 -30.62 18.56
C LYS A 249 28.93 -30.68 20.02
N GLY A 250 27.62 -30.54 20.24
CA GLY A 250 27.08 -30.52 21.58
C GLY A 250 25.57 -30.73 21.59
N ILE A 251 25.07 -31.06 22.74
CA ILE A 251 23.66 -31.29 23.01
C ILE A 251 23.25 -30.37 24.14
N LYS A 252 22.15 -29.67 24.00
CA LYS A 252 21.60 -28.82 25.04
C LYS A 252 20.15 -29.21 25.30
N GLU A 253 19.83 -29.39 26.58
CA GLU A 253 18.45 -29.58 27.01
C GLU A 253 17.79 -28.21 27.19
N GLN A 254 16.66 -28.05 26.54
CA GLN A 254 15.82 -26.89 26.71
C GLN A 254 14.94 -27.07 27.94
N LYS A 255 15.13 -26.26 28.97
CA LYS A 255 14.27 -26.22 30.15
C LYS A 255 13.35 -25.01 30.05
N LEU A 256 12.07 -25.29 29.84
CA LEU A 256 11.04 -24.24 29.84
C LEU A 256 10.75 -23.84 31.29
N PRO A 257 10.70 -22.54 31.61
CA PRO A 257 10.26 -22.08 32.91
C PRO A 257 8.77 -22.33 33.09
N GLU A 258 8.35 -22.63 34.33
CA GLU A 258 6.93 -22.64 34.66
C GLU A 258 6.40 -21.20 34.70
N ILE A 259 5.44 -20.91 33.83
CA ILE A 259 4.78 -19.58 33.78
C ILE A 259 3.75 -19.53 34.90
N ASN A 260 4.17 -19.01 36.04
CA ASN A 260 3.36 -18.80 37.24
C ASN A 260 3.34 -17.30 37.64
N ASP A 261 2.60 -16.97 38.68
CA ASP A 261 2.46 -15.58 39.13
C ASP A 261 3.81 -14.94 39.50
N ALA A 262 4.74 -15.71 40.09
CA ALA A 262 6.08 -15.22 40.40
C ALA A 262 6.89 -14.89 39.12
N PHE A 263 6.81 -15.76 38.13
CA PHE A 263 7.46 -15.55 36.84
C PHE A 263 6.91 -14.28 36.13
N VAL A 264 5.59 -14.09 36.16
CA VAL A 264 4.94 -12.93 35.56
C VAL A 264 5.37 -11.63 36.27
N ALA A 265 5.40 -11.63 37.59
CA ALA A 265 5.76 -10.45 38.39
C ALA A 265 7.26 -10.11 38.29
N GLU A 266 8.14 -11.11 38.43
CA GLU A 266 9.59 -10.91 38.57
C GLU A 266 10.33 -10.94 37.23
N THR A 267 10.05 -11.93 36.39
CA THR A 267 10.80 -12.14 35.15
C THR A 267 10.27 -11.28 34.00
N LEU A 268 8.95 -11.25 33.82
CA LEU A 268 8.34 -10.39 32.77
C LEU A 268 8.23 -8.94 33.23
N GLN A 269 8.50 -8.63 34.50
CA GLN A 269 8.40 -7.28 35.06
C GLN A 269 7.04 -6.61 34.81
N PHE A 270 5.97 -7.41 34.83
CA PHE A 270 4.62 -6.98 34.51
C PHE A 270 4.03 -6.03 35.56
N GLY A 271 4.70 -5.96 36.75
CA GLY A 271 4.35 -5.12 37.88
C GLY A 271 4.00 -5.92 39.14
N GLU A 272 4.19 -5.30 40.31
CA GLU A 272 3.88 -5.94 41.61
C GLU A 272 2.39 -6.33 41.68
N GLY A 273 2.11 -7.57 42.05
CA GLY A 273 0.76 -8.08 42.22
C GLY A 273 0.05 -8.53 40.96
N LYS A 274 0.73 -8.54 39.81
CA LYS A 274 0.21 -9.11 38.57
C LYS A 274 0.34 -10.63 38.56
N THR A 275 -0.68 -11.30 38.05
CA THR A 275 -0.83 -12.75 38.06
C THR A 275 -0.78 -13.33 36.65
N LEU A 276 -0.69 -14.65 36.55
CA LEU A 276 -0.84 -15.37 35.28
C LEU A 276 -2.21 -15.09 34.60
N ASN A 277 -3.26 -14.87 35.40
CA ASN A 277 -4.56 -14.52 34.83
C ASN A 277 -4.55 -13.13 34.19
N ASP A 278 -3.87 -12.13 34.79
CA ASP A 278 -3.70 -10.82 34.16
C ASP A 278 -2.94 -10.92 32.83
N LEU A 279 -1.94 -11.80 32.74
CA LEU A 279 -1.20 -12.08 31.50
C LEU A 279 -2.13 -12.72 30.44
N LYS A 280 -2.93 -13.71 30.84
CA LYS A 280 -3.90 -14.37 29.96
C LYS A 280 -4.93 -13.39 29.42
N GLU A 281 -5.47 -12.52 30.27
CA GLU A 281 -6.41 -11.49 29.86
C GLU A 281 -5.78 -10.52 28.83
N LEU A 282 -4.56 -10.07 29.10
CA LEU A 282 -3.86 -9.17 28.15
C LEU A 282 -3.63 -9.84 26.79
N ILE A 283 -3.13 -11.08 26.79
CA ILE A 283 -2.90 -11.85 25.57
C ILE A 283 -4.21 -12.06 24.82
N SER A 284 -5.28 -12.44 25.53
CA SER A 284 -6.62 -12.62 24.95
C SER A 284 -7.14 -11.33 24.32
N GLU A 285 -7.02 -10.20 25.02
CA GLU A 285 -7.39 -8.89 24.47
C GLU A 285 -6.56 -8.53 23.23
N GLN A 286 -5.25 -8.80 23.25
CA GLN A 286 -4.37 -8.52 22.11
C GLN A 286 -4.72 -9.38 20.89
N ILE A 287 -4.96 -10.70 21.08
CA ILE A 287 -5.40 -11.60 20.01
C ILE A 287 -6.76 -11.14 19.46
N ALA A 288 -7.73 -10.85 20.33
CA ALA A 288 -9.05 -10.39 19.92
C ALA A 288 -8.98 -9.07 19.15
N GLN A 289 -8.12 -8.14 19.56
CA GLN A 289 -7.92 -6.88 18.83
C GLN A 289 -7.27 -7.10 17.47
N GLN A 290 -6.28 -7.97 17.38
CA GLN A 290 -5.64 -8.32 16.11
C GLN A 290 -6.62 -9.01 15.15
N LYS A 291 -7.39 -9.99 15.65
CA LYS A 291 -8.44 -10.66 14.87
C LYS A 291 -9.51 -9.67 14.39
N LYS A 292 -9.93 -8.75 15.25
CA LYS A 292 -10.88 -7.70 14.88
C LYS A 292 -10.33 -6.83 13.74
N GLN A 293 -9.07 -6.44 13.81
CA GLN A 293 -8.46 -5.66 12.74
C GLN A 293 -8.39 -6.46 11.43
N GLN A 294 -7.97 -7.72 11.50
CA GLN A 294 -7.94 -8.60 10.32
C GLN A 294 -9.34 -8.84 9.74
N ALA A 295 -10.35 -8.98 10.61
CA ALA A 295 -11.74 -9.11 10.19
C ALA A 295 -12.25 -7.85 9.46
N GLU A 296 -11.93 -6.64 9.95
CA GLU A 296 -12.29 -5.40 9.27
C GLU A 296 -11.58 -5.26 7.92
N GLU A 297 -10.29 -5.59 7.84
CA GLU A 297 -9.54 -5.61 6.59
C GLU A 297 -10.11 -6.63 5.60
N SER A 298 -10.47 -7.83 6.07
CA SER A 298 -11.09 -8.88 5.26
C SER A 298 -12.46 -8.44 4.71
N LYS A 299 -13.30 -7.78 5.52
CA LYS A 299 -14.59 -7.22 5.06
C LYS A 299 -14.39 -6.25 3.90
N VAL A 300 -13.44 -5.32 4.05
CA VAL A 300 -13.12 -4.34 3.01
C VAL A 300 -12.66 -5.03 1.73
N ASN A 301 -11.73 -5.98 1.84
CA ASN A 301 -11.20 -6.71 0.70
C ASN A 301 -12.27 -7.49 -0.06
N GLN A 302 -13.13 -8.24 0.65
CA GLN A 302 -14.21 -9.01 0.02
C GLN A 302 -15.24 -8.12 -0.68
N ILE A 303 -15.58 -6.96 -0.09
CA ILE A 303 -16.45 -5.97 -0.74
C ILE A 303 -15.81 -5.45 -2.03
N VAL A 304 -14.55 -5.04 -1.95
CA VAL A 304 -13.80 -4.51 -3.10
C VAL A 304 -13.70 -5.56 -4.20
N GLU A 305 -13.32 -6.78 -3.87
CA GLU A 305 -13.25 -7.89 -4.84
C GLU A 305 -14.59 -8.19 -5.49
N SER A 306 -15.66 -8.22 -4.69
CA SER A 306 -17.02 -8.43 -5.20
C SER A 306 -17.47 -7.33 -6.17
N LEU A 307 -17.10 -6.08 -5.90
CA LEU A 307 -17.40 -4.95 -6.77
C LEU A 307 -16.56 -5.00 -8.06
N LEU A 308 -15.26 -5.25 -7.95
CA LEU A 308 -14.35 -5.34 -9.09
C LEU A 308 -14.72 -6.50 -10.04
N ALA A 309 -15.19 -7.63 -9.49
CA ALA A 309 -15.61 -8.77 -10.30
C ALA A 309 -16.89 -8.51 -11.12
N LYS A 310 -17.72 -7.55 -10.69
CA LYS A 310 -19.01 -7.24 -11.35
C LYS A 310 -18.91 -6.14 -12.40
N ILE A 311 -17.83 -5.36 -12.40
CA ILE A 311 -17.71 -4.17 -13.26
C ILE A 311 -16.36 -4.16 -13.96
N ASP A 312 -16.40 -3.96 -15.26
CA ASP A 312 -15.20 -3.62 -16.03
C ASP A 312 -15.44 -2.34 -16.84
N PHE A 313 -14.49 -1.42 -16.78
CA PHE A 313 -14.52 -0.16 -17.51
C PHE A 313 -13.10 0.34 -17.80
N ALA A 314 -12.98 1.16 -18.86
CA ALA A 314 -11.71 1.77 -19.24
C ALA A 314 -11.28 2.82 -18.21
N LEU A 315 -9.99 2.87 -17.94
CA LEU A 315 -9.35 3.85 -17.07
C LEU A 315 -8.49 4.81 -17.90
N PRO A 316 -8.31 6.06 -17.43
CA PRO A 316 -7.34 6.96 -18.04
C PRO A 316 -5.91 6.44 -17.85
N GLU A 317 -5.22 6.08 -18.93
CA GLU A 317 -3.88 5.46 -18.87
C GLU A 317 -2.84 6.34 -18.15
N GLU A 318 -2.95 7.65 -18.22
CA GLU A 318 -2.05 8.57 -17.48
C GLU A 318 -2.22 8.44 -15.96
N MET A 319 -3.46 8.25 -15.49
CA MET A 319 -3.71 8.02 -14.06
C MET A 319 -3.21 6.65 -13.64
N VAL A 320 -3.40 5.64 -14.49
CA VAL A 320 -2.85 4.29 -14.25
C VAL A 320 -1.34 4.34 -14.15
N ALA A 321 -0.66 5.04 -15.08
CA ALA A 321 0.79 5.17 -15.05
C ALA A 321 1.30 5.90 -13.79
N ALA A 322 0.63 6.99 -13.38
CA ALA A 322 0.99 7.73 -12.18
C ALA A 322 0.78 6.91 -10.89
N GLU A 323 -0.34 6.18 -10.79
CA GLU A 323 -0.64 5.30 -9.65
C GLU A 323 0.30 4.09 -9.62
N ALA A 324 0.63 3.52 -10.79
CA ALA A 324 1.57 2.40 -10.88
C ALA A 324 2.97 2.80 -10.43
N GLN A 325 3.43 4.01 -10.77
CA GLN A 325 4.71 4.51 -10.26
C GLN A 325 4.69 4.60 -8.73
N GLY A 326 3.65 5.16 -8.13
CA GLY A 326 3.51 5.23 -6.67
C GLY A 326 3.46 3.85 -6.02
N SER A 327 2.70 2.91 -6.60
CA SER A 327 2.62 1.52 -6.11
C SER A 327 3.97 0.80 -6.21
N ALA A 328 4.74 1.01 -7.27
CA ALA A 328 6.07 0.44 -7.43
C ALA A 328 7.04 1.00 -6.38
N ASP A 329 7.03 2.32 -6.15
CA ASP A 329 7.85 2.97 -5.13
C ASP A 329 7.54 2.41 -3.72
N ASP A 330 6.27 2.18 -3.42
CA ASP A 330 5.82 1.58 -2.15
C ASP A 330 6.24 0.10 -2.02
N MET A 331 6.21 -0.68 -3.11
CA MET A 331 6.68 -2.07 -3.13
C MET A 331 8.17 -2.15 -2.87
N VAL A 332 8.96 -1.30 -3.53
CA VAL A 332 10.41 -1.19 -3.33
C VAL A 332 10.73 -0.80 -1.88
N ALA A 333 10.03 0.20 -1.34
CA ALA A 333 10.23 0.63 0.05
C ALA A 333 9.92 -0.48 1.06
N ARG A 334 8.86 -1.26 0.84
CA ARG A 334 8.53 -2.44 1.68
C ARG A 334 9.55 -3.55 1.55
N GLY A 335 10.02 -3.85 0.33
CA GLY A 335 11.08 -4.83 0.11
C GLY A 335 12.37 -4.46 0.86
N ALA A 336 12.80 -3.21 0.77
CA ALA A 336 13.96 -2.71 1.49
C ALA A 336 13.78 -2.78 3.03
N GLN A 337 12.60 -2.47 3.54
CA GLN A 337 12.28 -2.63 4.97
C GLN A 337 12.27 -4.09 5.43
N ALA A 338 11.89 -5.01 4.55
CA ALA A 338 11.94 -6.45 4.79
C ALA A 338 13.36 -7.04 4.68
N GLY A 339 14.37 -6.21 4.32
CA GLY A 339 15.77 -6.61 4.26
C GLY A 339 16.24 -7.12 2.88
N MET A 340 15.46 -6.90 1.83
CA MET A 340 15.90 -7.19 0.46
C MET A 340 17.06 -6.26 0.07
N SER A 341 18.06 -6.80 -0.60
CA SER A 341 19.16 -5.99 -1.12
C SER A 341 18.76 -5.21 -2.38
N ASP A 342 19.49 -4.14 -2.70
CA ASP A 342 19.27 -3.37 -3.93
C ASP A 342 19.44 -4.24 -5.20
N GLU A 343 20.24 -5.29 -5.12
CA GLU A 343 20.49 -6.23 -6.21
C GLU A 343 19.29 -7.17 -6.41
N ASP A 344 18.67 -7.66 -5.32
CA ASP A 344 17.44 -8.47 -5.38
C ASP A 344 16.29 -7.65 -5.94
N ILE A 345 16.12 -6.41 -5.47
CA ILE A 345 15.11 -5.47 -5.98
C ILE A 345 15.30 -5.20 -7.47
N ALA A 346 16.54 -5.00 -7.91
CA ALA A 346 16.84 -4.78 -9.33
C ALA A 346 16.53 -6.02 -10.19
N THR A 347 16.76 -7.21 -9.66
CA THR A 347 16.45 -8.48 -10.35
C THR A 347 14.94 -8.67 -10.52
N GLN A 348 14.15 -8.28 -9.51
CA GLN A 348 12.69 -8.38 -9.50
C GLN A 348 11.98 -7.15 -10.10
N GLN A 349 12.71 -6.20 -10.66
CA GLN A 349 12.13 -4.94 -11.14
C GLN A 349 10.98 -5.13 -12.13
N ALA A 350 11.08 -6.09 -13.05
CA ALA A 350 10.04 -6.35 -14.05
C ALA A 350 8.75 -6.88 -13.40
N GLU A 351 8.88 -7.74 -12.39
CA GLU A 351 7.75 -8.29 -11.64
C GLU A 351 7.10 -7.21 -10.76
N ILE A 352 7.89 -6.39 -10.09
CA ILE A 352 7.42 -5.25 -9.30
C ILE A 352 6.61 -4.29 -10.18
N ILE A 353 7.10 -3.95 -11.37
CA ILE A 353 6.38 -3.07 -12.30
C ILE A 353 5.08 -3.71 -12.77
N ALA A 354 5.08 -4.99 -13.13
CA ALA A 354 3.88 -5.70 -13.56
C ALA A 354 2.83 -5.77 -12.44
N ALA A 355 3.24 -6.13 -11.23
CA ALA A 355 2.37 -6.17 -10.05
C ALA A 355 1.83 -4.77 -9.70
N ALA A 356 2.67 -3.74 -9.75
CA ALA A 356 2.28 -2.35 -9.51
C ALA A 356 1.23 -1.86 -10.53
N GLN A 357 1.33 -2.25 -11.81
CA GLN A 357 0.32 -1.90 -12.81
C GLN A 357 -1.04 -2.55 -12.54
N VAL A 358 -1.04 -3.82 -12.14
CA VAL A 358 -2.30 -4.53 -11.77
C VAL A 358 -2.91 -3.87 -10.53
N GLN A 359 -2.11 -3.63 -9.50
CA GLN A 359 -2.57 -2.99 -8.27
C GLN A 359 -3.11 -1.58 -8.53
N ALA A 360 -2.42 -0.78 -9.35
CA ALA A 360 -2.85 0.57 -9.72
C ALA A 360 -4.21 0.57 -10.43
N ARG A 361 -4.44 -0.35 -11.38
CA ARG A 361 -5.73 -0.49 -12.05
C ARG A 361 -6.84 -0.84 -11.06
N ASN A 362 -6.59 -1.78 -10.15
CA ASN A 362 -7.56 -2.17 -9.14
C ASN A 362 -7.86 -1.04 -8.16
N ASN A 363 -6.84 -0.33 -7.67
CA ASN A 363 -7.00 0.83 -6.79
C ASN A 363 -7.83 1.93 -7.45
N LEU A 364 -7.53 2.28 -8.71
CA LEU A 364 -8.27 3.31 -9.43
C LEU A 364 -9.71 2.89 -9.71
N LYS A 365 -9.96 1.63 -10.14
CA LYS A 365 -11.32 1.11 -10.32
C LYS A 365 -12.11 1.19 -9.01
N THR A 366 -11.53 0.69 -7.92
CA THR A 366 -12.14 0.76 -6.59
C THR A 366 -12.47 2.20 -6.19
N ASN A 367 -11.54 3.13 -6.37
CA ASN A 367 -11.75 4.53 -6.04
C ASN A 367 -12.92 5.15 -6.85
N PHE A 368 -13.01 4.89 -8.15
CA PHE A 368 -14.11 5.40 -8.96
C PHE A 368 -15.45 4.76 -8.58
N ILE A 369 -15.48 3.45 -8.34
CA ILE A 369 -16.70 2.76 -7.90
C ILE A 369 -17.19 3.33 -6.57
N LEU A 370 -16.32 3.47 -5.58
CA LEU A 370 -16.67 3.99 -4.25
C LEU A 370 -17.11 5.46 -4.29
N GLN A 371 -16.53 6.28 -5.17
CA GLN A 371 -16.99 7.66 -5.40
C GLN A 371 -18.40 7.70 -6.00
N GLU A 372 -18.70 6.82 -6.96
CA GLU A 372 -20.05 6.75 -7.54
C GLU A 372 -21.08 6.18 -6.54
N VAL A 373 -20.70 5.21 -5.71
CA VAL A 373 -21.53 4.73 -4.58
C VAL A 373 -21.82 5.88 -3.61
N ALA A 374 -20.79 6.62 -3.20
CA ALA A 374 -20.97 7.79 -2.32
C ALA A 374 -21.91 8.84 -2.92
N ARG A 375 -21.83 9.07 -4.23
CA ARG A 375 -22.71 9.98 -4.95
C ARG A 375 -24.16 9.48 -5.00
N ALA A 376 -24.34 8.19 -5.31
CA ALA A 376 -25.67 7.57 -5.37
C ALA A 376 -26.40 7.60 -4.02
N GLU A 377 -25.67 7.45 -2.92
CA GLU A 377 -26.18 7.45 -1.55
C GLU A 377 -26.12 8.83 -0.88
N ASN A 378 -25.74 9.89 -1.61
CA ASN A 378 -25.58 11.25 -1.10
C ASN A 378 -24.67 11.34 0.13
N ILE A 379 -23.59 10.59 0.13
CA ILE A 379 -22.59 10.64 1.21
C ILE A 379 -21.71 11.87 1.01
N GLU A 380 -21.70 12.76 1.98
CA GLU A 380 -20.92 13.99 1.94
C GLU A 380 -19.88 14.02 3.06
N VAL A 381 -18.78 14.75 2.79
CA VAL A 381 -17.72 15.01 3.77
C VAL A 381 -17.82 16.43 4.26
N ASN A 382 -18.06 16.59 5.56
CA ASN A 382 -18.15 17.91 6.18
C ASN A 382 -16.78 18.45 6.64
N GLU A 383 -16.71 19.77 6.88
CA GLU A 383 -15.45 20.43 7.31
C GLU A 383 -14.94 19.94 8.67
N ALA A 384 -15.81 19.49 9.55
CA ALA A 384 -15.42 18.98 10.87
C ALA A 384 -14.65 17.66 10.74
N GLU A 385 -15.07 16.77 9.85
CA GLU A 385 -14.39 15.50 9.56
C GLU A 385 -12.98 15.73 8.99
N VAL A 386 -12.88 16.67 8.04
CA VAL A 386 -11.57 17.08 7.48
C VAL A 386 -10.67 17.62 8.59
N PHE A 387 -11.21 18.49 9.45
CA PHE A 387 -10.46 19.07 10.56
C PHE A 387 -10.00 18.01 11.59
N GLN A 388 -10.86 17.06 11.92
CA GLN A 388 -10.52 15.94 12.81
C GLN A 388 -9.38 15.11 12.23
N ARG A 389 -9.43 14.79 10.93
CA ARG A 389 -8.37 14.02 10.26
C ARG A 389 -7.06 14.77 10.21
N VAL A 390 -7.08 16.07 9.90
CA VAL A 390 -5.89 16.94 9.95
C VAL A 390 -5.31 16.99 11.37
N ASN A 391 -6.14 17.07 12.41
CA ASN A 391 -5.69 17.05 13.80
C ASN A 391 -4.98 15.74 14.17
N ALA A 392 -5.55 14.60 13.75
CA ALA A 392 -4.95 13.28 13.98
C ALA A 392 -3.57 13.17 13.30
N MET A 393 -3.48 13.57 12.03
CA MET A 393 -2.22 13.60 11.27
C MET A 393 -1.20 14.56 11.91
N ALA A 394 -1.64 15.72 12.38
CA ALA A 394 -0.77 16.70 13.02
C ALA A 394 -0.16 16.18 14.33
N LYS A 395 -0.94 15.43 15.14
CA LYS A 395 -0.45 14.74 16.35
C LYS A 395 0.64 13.73 16.00
N GLN A 396 0.40 12.90 14.99
CA GLN A 396 1.35 11.88 14.54
C GLN A 396 2.66 12.51 14.02
N GLN A 397 2.56 13.60 13.24
CA GLN A 397 3.72 14.33 12.70
C GLN A 397 4.36 15.32 13.69
N LYS A 398 3.85 15.43 14.90
CA LYS A 398 4.31 16.42 15.93
C LYS A 398 4.29 17.86 15.39
N LYS A 399 3.35 18.20 14.52
CA LYS A 399 3.13 19.54 13.95
C LYS A 399 1.89 20.20 14.55
N SER A 400 1.79 21.54 14.45
CA SER A 400 0.53 22.20 14.80
C SER A 400 -0.54 21.96 13.72
N PRO A 401 -1.81 21.68 14.08
CA PRO A 401 -2.88 21.44 13.11
C PRO A 401 -3.07 22.58 12.10
N LYS A 402 -2.95 23.81 12.58
CA LYS A 402 -3.07 25.00 11.74
C LYS A 402 -1.95 25.12 10.69
N ALA A 403 -0.71 24.74 11.07
CA ALA A 403 0.41 24.75 10.14
C ALA A 403 0.26 23.66 9.08
N LEU A 404 -0.13 22.45 9.51
CA LEU A 404 -0.37 21.33 8.59
C LEU A 404 -1.53 21.62 7.62
N ALA A 405 -2.66 22.14 8.11
CA ALA A 405 -3.78 22.52 7.27
C ALA A 405 -3.37 23.54 6.18
N LYS A 406 -2.58 24.55 6.55
CA LYS A 406 -2.08 25.56 5.59
C LYS A 406 -1.12 24.97 4.57
N GLU A 407 -0.25 24.05 4.99
CA GLU A 407 0.66 23.32 4.10
C GLU A 407 -0.13 22.47 3.11
N MET A 408 -1.10 21.68 3.59
CA MET A 408 -1.97 20.83 2.77
C MET A 408 -2.84 21.64 1.80
N GLN A 409 -3.32 22.80 2.23
CA GLN A 409 -4.10 23.68 1.36
C GLN A 409 -3.24 24.25 0.21
N ARG A 410 -2.00 24.64 0.50
CA ARG A 410 -1.07 25.16 -0.53
C ARG A 410 -0.64 24.08 -1.53
N SER A 411 -0.51 22.84 -1.08
CA SER A 411 -0.13 21.70 -1.92
C SER A 411 -1.31 21.00 -2.59
N GLY A 412 -2.55 21.46 -2.39
CA GLY A 412 -3.76 20.83 -2.92
C GLY A 412 -4.17 19.51 -2.22
N ARG A 413 -3.41 19.05 -1.22
CA ARG A 413 -3.65 17.77 -0.52
C ARG A 413 -4.95 17.72 0.30
N ILE A 414 -5.59 18.84 0.56
CA ILE A 414 -6.91 18.89 1.22
C ILE A 414 -7.97 18.17 0.35
N SER A 415 -7.93 18.32 -0.96
CA SER A 415 -8.87 17.63 -1.86
C SER A 415 -8.68 16.11 -1.83
N SER A 416 -7.44 15.65 -1.86
CA SER A 416 -7.11 14.22 -1.73
C SER A 416 -7.55 13.66 -0.37
N LEU A 417 -7.39 14.43 0.71
CA LEU A 417 -7.86 14.05 2.04
C LEU A 417 -9.40 13.92 2.09
N ARG A 418 -10.14 14.86 1.46
CA ARG A 418 -11.60 14.75 1.34
C ARG A 418 -12.02 13.50 0.58
N SER A 419 -11.35 13.21 -0.54
CA SER A 419 -11.62 11.99 -1.31
C SER A 419 -11.36 10.74 -0.49
N SER A 420 -10.27 10.69 0.28
CA SER A 420 -9.98 9.57 1.17
C SER A 420 -11.04 9.37 2.26
N ILE A 421 -11.53 10.47 2.88
CA ILE A 421 -12.61 10.39 3.87
C ILE A 421 -13.92 9.92 3.21
N LEU A 422 -14.23 10.43 2.01
CA LEU A 422 -15.43 10.02 1.26
C LEU A 422 -15.41 8.53 0.94
N ILE A 423 -14.28 8.03 0.46
CA ILE A 423 -14.07 6.60 0.15
C ILE A 423 -14.24 5.76 1.42
N GLY A 424 -13.65 6.17 2.55
CA GLY A 424 -13.82 5.49 3.83
C GLY A 424 -15.30 5.39 4.24
N LYS A 425 -16.04 6.50 4.16
CA LYS A 425 -17.49 6.52 4.46
C LYS A 425 -18.31 5.65 3.51
N ALA A 426 -17.91 5.56 2.23
CA ALA A 426 -18.58 4.68 1.27
C ALA A 426 -18.33 3.20 1.61
N ILE A 427 -17.13 2.86 2.05
CA ILE A 427 -16.79 1.51 2.54
C ILE A 427 -17.59 1.18 3.79
N ASP A 428 -17.63 2.07 4.77
CA ASP A 428 -18.40 1.89 6.00
C ASP A 428 -19.90 1.64 5.68
N PHE A 429 -20.47 2.44 4.76
CA PHE A 429 -21.85 2.25 4.29
C PHE A 429 -22.05 0.86 3.63
N LEU A 430 -21.10 0.40 2.83
CA LEU A 430 -21.18 -0.91 2.18
C LEU A 430 -21.09 -2.05 3.21
N ILE A 431 -20.23 -1.93 4.22
CA ILE A 431 -20.12 -2.88 5.33
C ILE A 431 -21.42 -2.95 6.13
N GLU A 432 -22.02 -1.80 6.45
CA GLU A 432 -23.31 -1.73 7.18
C GLU A 432 -24.47 -2.38 6.40
N ASN A 433 -24.41 -2.36 5.07
CA ASN A 433 -25.44 -2.94 4.21
C ASN A 433 -25.08 -4.33 3.66
N ALA A 434 -23.94 -4.91 4.07
CA ALA A 434 -23.51 -6.24 3.68
C ALA A 434 -24.23 -7.33 4.52
N LYS A 435 -24.32 -8.54 3.97
CA LYS A 435 -24.73 -9.73 4.69
C LYS A 435 -23.50 -10.40 5.25
N ILE A 436 -23.31 -10.30 6.56
CA ILE A 436 -22.17 -10.89 7.23
C ILE A 436 -22.52 -12.30 7.68
N GLU A 437 -21.76 -13.28 7.21
CA GLU A 437 -21.80 -14.65 7.70
C GLU A 437 -20.56 -14.90 8.55
N GLU A 438 -20.74 -15.34 9.79
CA GLU A 438 -19.63 -15.83 10.61
C GLU A 438 -19.19 -17.19 10.06
N ALA A 439 -17.97 -17.28 9.55
CA ALA A 439 -17.35 -18.52 9.14
C ALA A 439 -16.52 -19.07 10.32
N GLU A 440 -16.74 -20.31 10.69
CA GLU A 440 -15.75 -21.05 11.48
C GLU A 440 -14.50 -21.18 10.60
N VAL A 441 -13.45 -20.46 10.95
CA VAL A 441 -12.15 -20.63 10.26
C VAL A 441 -11.54 -21.90 10.78
N GLU A 442 -11.53 -22.93 9.95
CA GLU A 442 -10.57 -24.01 10.12
C GLU A 442 -9.17 -23.38 10.14
N ALA A 443 -8.38 -23.72 11.14
CA ALA A 443 -7.06 -23.18 11.41
C ALA A 443 -6.03 -23.62 10.35
N GLU A 444 -6.15 -23.08 9.12
CA GLU A 444 -5.25 -23.39 8.01
C GLU A 444 -4.21 -22.30 7.70
N ALA A 445 -4.15 -21.23 8.48
CA ALA A 445 -3.27 -20.11 8.22
C ALA A 445 -2.14 -19.93 9.25
N ALA A 446 -1.48 -21.01 9.62
CA ALA A 446 -0.23 -20.92 10.40
C ALA A 446 0.90 -21.69 9.71
N LYS A 447 0.98 -21.57 8.36
CA LYS A 447 2.14 -22.01 7.57
C LYS A 447 2.42 -20.92 6.53
N ALA A 448 3.06 -19.86 6.96
CA ALA A 448 3.77 -18.91 6.09
C ALA A 448 5.01 -18.40 6.86
#